data_2f4ab68900c00396fe87a365b3d0390e
#
_entry.id   2f4ab68900c00396fe87a365b3d0390e
#
_cell.length_a   1.000
_cell.length_b   1.000
_cell.length_c   1.000
_cell.angle_alpha   90.00
_cell.angle_beta   90.00
_cell.angle_gamma   90.00
#
_symmetry.space_group_name_H-M   'P 1'
#
loop_
_entity.id
_entity.type
_entity.pdbx_description
1 polymer ?
#
loop_
_entity_poly.entity_id
_entity_poly.type
_entity_poly.pdbx_seq_one_letter_code
_entity_poly.pdbx_strand_id
1 'polypeptide(L)'
;MSQEFDDHLKSKGIAPQLTPPGTPQRNDMSERRNRTLLDMVRSMMSKSDLPLSFWGYALETAAFTLNRVPSKSVDKIPHEMWTGKSPSLSFLKIWGCEAFVKRLMSDKLTPKSDKCIFVGYPTKTLGYSFYNREENKVFVARNGVFLEKEFLSREASGRTV
;
A
#
# COMPACT_ATOMS: atom_id res chain seq x y z
N MET A 1 -4.12 29.84 2.59
CA MET A 1 -4.58 28.65 1.85
C MET A 1 -5.27 29.16 0.60
N SER A 2 -5.06 28.58 -0.58
CA SER A 2 -5.78 29.02 -1.78
C SER A 2 -7.25 28.60 -1.71
N GLN A 3 -8.15 29.43 -2.27
CA GLN A 3 -9.60 29.15 -2.29
C GLN A 3 -9.88 27.78 -2.94
N GLU A 4 -9.18 27.48 -4.04
CA GLU A 4 -9.34 26.21 -4.78
C GLU A 4 -9.03 24.98 -3.93
N PHE A 5 -8.00 25.06 -3.05
CA PHE A 5 -7.64 23.96 -2.15
C PHE A 5 -8.70 23.79 -1.06
N ASP A 6 -9.24 24.88 -0.53
CA ASP A 6 -10.32 24.86 0.47
C ASP A 6 -11.59 24.22 -0.10
N ASP A 7 -11.97 24.62 -1.32
CA ASP A 7 -13.12 24.05 -2.02
C ASP A 7 -12.93 22.56 -2.36
N HIS A 8 -11.70 22.17 -2.72
CA HIS A 8 -11.37 20.74 -2.92
C HIS A 8 -11.54 19.94 -1.63
N LEU A 9 -11.04 20.41 -0.50
CA LEU A 9 -11.20 19.74 0.79
C LEU A 9 -12.68 19.61 1.17
N LYS A 10 -13.45 20.69 1.05
CA LYS A 10 -14.88 20.70 1.29
C LYS A 10 -15.65 19.71 0.42
N SER A 11 -15.30 19.63 -0.87
CA SER A 11 -15.91 18.66 -1.80
C SER A 11 -15.66 17.20 -1.40
N LYS A 12 -14.60 16.93 -0.60
CA LYS A 12 -14.27 15.63 -0.02
C LYS A 12 -14.80 15.42 1.40
N GLY A 13 -15.60 16.36 1.92
CA GLY A 13 -16.11 16.31 3.29
C GLY A 13 -15.04 16.57 4.37
N ILE A 14 -13.93 17.19 4.01
CA ILE A 14 -12.83 17.51 4.92
C ILE A 14 -12.97 18.96 5.37
N ALA A 15 -13.12 19.20 6.67
CA ALA A 15 -13.09 20.52 7.26
C ALA A 15 -11.64 20.95 7.54
N PRO A 16 -11.10 21.93 6.79
CA PRO A 16 -9.74 22.43 7.01
C PRO A 16 -9.67 23.21 8.32
N GLN A 17 -8.68 22.89 9.16
CA GLN A 17 -8.38 23.65 10.36
C GLN A 17 -6.98 24.23 10.24
N LEU A 18 -6.89 25.56 10.31
CA LEU A 18 -5.61 26.25 10.36
C LEU A 18 -5.01 26.15 11.77
N THR A 19 -3.76 25.76 11.85
CA THR A 19 -3.00 25.80 13.11
C THR A 19 -2.69 27.25 13.44
N PRO A 20 -3.10 27.77 14.63
CA PRO A 20 -2.75 29.12 15.03
C PRO A 20 -1.23 29.31 15.08
N PRO A 21 -0.72 30.52 14.73
CA PRO A 21 0.70 30.83 14.87
C PRO A 21 1.20 30.57 16.30
N GLY A 22 2.39 29.99 16.43
CA GLY A 22 3.01 29.70 17.73
C GLY A 22 2.49 28.45 18.47
N THR A 23 1.65 27.61 17.83
CA THR A 23 1.16 26.37 18.42
C THR A 23 1.55 25.12 17.60
N PRO A 24 2.86 24.81 17.48
CA PRO A 24 3.31 23.64 16.69
C PRO A 24 2.77 22.31 17.21
N GLN A 25 2.46 22.22 18.52
CA GLN A 25 1.93 21.01 19.15
C GLN A 25 0.61 20.50 18.52
N ARG A 26 -0.16 21.37 17.90
CA ARG A 26 -1.40 20.97 17.21
C ARG A 26 -1.12 20.22 15.90
N ASN A 27 0.10 20.30 15.39
CA ASN A 27 0.51 19.58 14.18
C ASN A 27 1.15 18.20 14.46
N ASP A 28 1.40 17.88 15.74
CA ASP A 28 2.06 16.65 16.19
C ASP A 28 1.43 15.37 15.63
N MET A 29 0.11 15.32 15.51
CA MET A 29 -0.57 14.13 15.00
C MET A 29 -0.31 13.88 13.52
N SER A 30 -0.32 14.94 12.70
CA SER A 30 -0.01 14.85 11.27
C SER A 30 1.47 14.49 11.06
N GLU A 31 2.38 15.09 11.82
CA GLU A 31 3.80 14.80 11.75
C GLU A 31 4.11 13.36 12.15
N ARG A 32 3.50 12.88 13.23
CA ARG A 32 3.64 11.48 13.66
C ARG A 32 3.12 10.51 12.61
N ARG A 33 1.98 10.80 12.01
CA ARG A 33 1.39 9.99 10.95
C ARG A 33 2.30 9.95 9.72
N ASN A 34 2.81 11.11 9.30
CA ASN A 34 3.74 11.22 8.17
C ASN A 34 5.03 10.44 8.43
N ARG A 35 5.60 10.53 9.64
CA ARG A 35 6.78 9.76 10.02
C ARG A 35 6.52 8.26 9.93
N THR A 36 5.40 7.78 10.48
CA THR A 36 5.02 6.36 10.39
C THR A 36 4.89 5.89 8.94
N LEU A 37 4.24 6.69 8.07
CA LEU A 37 4.11 6.36 6.64
C LEU A 37 5.48 6.27 5.96
N LEU A 38 6.36 7.24 6.21
CA LEU A 38 7.71 7.25 5.64
C LEU A 38 8.55 6.05 6.11
N ASP A 39 8.46 5.68 7.38
CA ASP A 39 9.18 4.51 7.91
C ASP A 39 8.66 3.20 7.30
N MET A 40 7.36 3.09 7.09
CA MET A 40 6.77 1.95 6.37
C MET A 40 7.25 1.90 4.91
N VAL A 41 7.24 3.03 4.19
CA VAL A 41 7.73 3.11 2.81
C VAL A 41 9.20 2.71 2.73
N ARG A 42 10.04 3.24 3.62
CA ARG A 42 11.46 2.87 3.68
C ARG A 42 11.64 1.38 3.91
N SER A 43 10.90 0.80 4.85
CA SER A 43 10.93 -0.64 5.12
C SER A 43 10.48 -1.46 3.91
N MET A 44 9.40 -1.09 3.24
CA MET A 44 8.91 -1.76 2.03
C MET A 44 9.94 -1.69 0.90
N MET A 45 10.49 -0.50 0.63
CA MET A 45 11.46 -0.29 -0.44
C MET A 45 12.78 -1.01 -0.18
N SER A 46 13.29 -1.00 1.06
CA SER A 46 14.55 -1.67 1.41
C SER A 46 14.50 -3.19 1.27
N LYS A 47 13.31 -3.78 1.40
CA LYS A 47 13.10 -5.23 1.33
C LYS A 47 12.78 -5.75 -0.06
N SER A 48 12.43 -4.86 -0.98
CA SER A 48 12.06 -5.21 -2.35
C SER A 48 13.17 -4.90 -3.35
N ASP A 49 13.22 -5.65 -4.45
CA ASP A 49 14.12 -5.38 -5.59
C ASP A 49 13.48 -4.41 -6.60
N LEU A 50 12.57 -3.55 -6.15
CA LEU A 50 11.88 -2.58 -6.99
C LEU A 50 12.66 -1.26 -7.09
N PRO A 51 12.64 -0.59 -8.26
CA PRO A 51 13.22 0.74 -8.42
C PRO A 51 12.58 1.77 -7.50
N LEU A 52 13.33 2.82 -7.15
CA LEU A 52 12.84 3.90 -6.27
C LEU A 52 11.56 4.58 -6.82
N SER A 53 11.34 4.57 -8.13
CA SER A 53 10.12 5.11 -8.76
C SER A 53 8.82 4.46 -8.26
N PHE A 54 8.89 3.27 -7.64
CA PHE A 54 7.73 2.59 -7.03
C PHE A 54 7.35 3.11 -5.64
N TRP A 55 8.05 4.13 -5.10
CA TRP A 55 7.76 4.68 -3.78
C TRP A 55 6.30 5.13 -3.60
N GLY A 56 5.66 5.64 -4.65
CA GLY A 56 4.25 6.04 -4.64
C GLY A 56 3.32 4.86 -4.35
N TYR A 57 3.53 3.72 -5.00
CA TYR A 57 2.79 2.48 -4.73
C TYR A 57 3.01 1.96 -3.30
N ALA A 58 4.25 2.09 -2.80
CA ALA A 58 4.56 1.74 -1.41
C ALA A 58 3.82 2.66 -0.42
N LEU A 59 3.74 3.96 -0.69
CA LEU A 59 3.02 4.93 0.14
C LEU A 59 1.51 4.66 0.17
N GLU A 60 0.90 4.42 -0.99
CA GLU A 60 -0.52 4.04 -1.09
C GLU A 60 -0.81 2.75 -0.31
N THR A 61 0.07 1.76 -0.43
CA THR A 61 -0.06 0.49 0.31
C THR A 61 0.13 0.68 1.80
N ALA A 62 1.07 1.52 2.23
CA ALA A 62 1.28 1.85 3.63
C ALA A 62 0.02 2.51 4.23
N ALA A 63 -0.55 3.50 3.55
CA ALA A 63 -1.78 4.16 3.96
C ALA A 63 -2.97 3.19 4.01
N PHE A 64 -3.10 2.33 2.99
CA PHE A 64 -4.12 1.27 2.94
C PHE A 64 -4.02 0.34 4.13
N THR A 65 -2.82 -0.13 4.46
CA THR A 65 -2.53 -1.05 5.57
C THR A 65 -2.81 -0.38 6.91
N LEU A 66 -2.28 0.83 7.15
CA LEU A 66 -2.48 1.57 8.39
C LEU A 66 -3.95 1.83 8.73
N ASN A 67 -4.79 2.00 7.71
CA ASN A 67 -6.22 2.20 7.91
C ASN A 67 -6.97 0.89 8.25
N ARG A 68 -6.35 -0.29 8.06
CA ARG A 68 -6.98 -1.61 8.24
C ARG A 68 -6.41 -2.44 9.38
N VAL A 69 -5.30 -2.00 9.98
CA VAL A 69 -4.72 -2.70 11.14
C VAL A 69 -5.11 -1.99 12.44
N PRO A 70 -5.27 -2.73 13.55
CA PRO A 70 -5.54 -2.14 14.85
C PRO A 70 -4.36 -1.28 15.30
N SER A 71 -4.65 -0.19 15.98
CA SER A 71 -3.66 0.71 16.58
C SER A 71 -3.85 0.75 18.09
N LYS A 72 -2.76 0.85 18.84
CA LYS A 72 -2.81 0.96 20.31
C LYS A 72 -3.50 2.24 20.80
N SER A 73 -3.58 3.26 19.97
CA SER A 73 -4.11 4.59 20.32
C SER A 73 -5.60 4.77 20.03
N VAL A 74 -6.25 3.80 19.39
CA VAL A 74 -7.65 3.89 18.97
C VAL A 74 -8.32 2.54 19.17
N ASP A 75 -9.47 2.52 19.84
CA ASP A 75 -10.20 1.28 20.17
C ASP A 75 -10.76 0.54 18.95
N LYS A 76 -11.05 1.29 17.88
CA LYS A 76 -11.59 0.74 16.64
C LYS A 76 -10.64 0.99 15.47
N ILE A 77 -10.61 0.04 14.53
CA ILE A 77 -9.86 0.16 13.29
C ILE A 77 -10.40 1.35 12.48
N PRO A 78 -9.56 2.26 11.94
CA PRO A 78 -10.03 3.42 11.18
C PRO A 78 -10.98 3.06 10.03
N HIS A 79 -10.72 1.97 9.30
CA HIS A 79 -11.59 1.46 8.25
C HIS A 79 -12.97 1.05 8.78
N GLU A 80 -13.03 0.44 9.96
CA GLU A 80 -14.29 0.05 10.60
C GLU A 80 -15.10 1.26 11.07
N MET A 81 -14.42 2.28 11.60
CA MET A 81 -15.07 3.55 11.97
C MET A 81 -15.72 4.24 10.77
N TRP A 82 -15.08 4.16 9.60
CA TRP A 82 -15.55 4.81 8.38
C TRP A 82 -16.63 4.02 7.63
N THR A 83 -16.49 2.70 7.57
CA THR A 83 -17.36 1.83 6.74
C THR A 83 -18.41 1.06 7.56
N GLY A 84 -18.27 1.03 8.88
CA GLY A 84 -19.09 0.20 9.78
C GLY A 84 -18.79 -1.30 9.70
N LYS A 85 -17.76 -1.72 8.96
CA LYS A 85 -17.41 -3.13 8.74
C LYS A 85 -15.95 -3.41 9.09
N SER A 86 -15.70 -4.47 9.84
CA SER A 86 -14.35 -4.94 10.13
C SER A 86 -13.65 -5.41 8.85
N PRO A 87 -12.42 -4.96 8.57
CA PRO A 87 -11.67 -5.39 7.40
C PRO A 87 -11.17 -6.83 7.56
N SER A 88 -11.19 -7.60 6.45
CA SER A 88 -10.53 -8.90 6.41
C SER A 88 -9.01 -8.72 6.32
N LEU A 89 -8.26 -9.19 7.32
CA LEU A 89 -6.79 -9.11 7.31
C LEU A 89 -6.15 -10.13 6.36
N SER A 90 -6.86 -11.18 5.97
CA SER A 90 -6.37 -12.18 4.99
C SER A 90 -6.13 -11.58 3.59
N PHE A 91 -6.75 -10.43 3.31
CA PHE A 91 -6.54 -9.69 2.08
C PHE A 91 -5.19 -8.94 2.04
N LEU A 92 -4.60 -8.67 3.19
CA LEU A 92 -3.31 -8.00 3.27
C LEU A 92 -2.19 -8.92 2.81
N LYS A 93 -1.29 -8.38 1.97
CA LYS A 93 -0.14 -9.08 1.40
C LYS A 93 1.14 -8.30 1.63
N ILE A 94 2.26 -8.99 1.63
CA ILE A 94 3.59 -8.38 1.81
C ILE A 94 3.96 -7.65 0.53
N TRP A 95 4.15 -6.33 0.62
CA TRP A 95 4.52 -5.50 -0.52
C TRP A 95 5.89 -5.88 -1.06
N GLY A 96 6.02 -5.92 -2.38
CA GLY A 96 7.25 -6.32 -3.04
C GLY A 96 7.45 -7.84 -3.17
N CYS A 97 6.56 -8.67 -2.60
CA CYS A 97 6.67 -10.11 -2.76
C CYS A 97 6.32 -10.54 -4.20
N GLU A 98 6.98 -11.62 -4.64
CA GLU A 98 6.66 -12.26 -5.91
C GLU A 98 5.32 -12.99 -5.85
N ALA A 99 4.61 -13.02 -6.95
CA ALA A 99 3.35 -13.75 -7.08
C ALA A 99 3.19 -14.32 -8.50
N PHE A 100 2.56 -15.46 -8.60
CA PHE A 100 2.13 -16.01 -9.89
C PHE A 100 0.71 -15.54 -10.21
N VAL A 101 0.57 -14.82 -11.33
CA VAL A 101 -0.71 -14.28 -11.80
C VAL A 101 -1.11 -14.97 -13.10
N LYS A 102 -2.35 -15.47 -13.17
CA LYS A 102 -2.85 -16.17 -14.34
C LYS A 102 -2.94 -15.23 -15.55
N ARG A 103 -2.43 -15.66 -16.70
CA ARG A 103 -2.61 -14.96 -17.99
C ARG A 103 -4.07 -15.05 -18.44
N LEU A 104 -4.57 -13.97 -19.02
CA LEU A 104 -5.92 -13.94 -19.59
C LEU A 104 -6.02 -14.76 -20.88
N MET A 105 -4.91 -14.79 -21.66
CA MET A 105 -4.82 -15.56 -22.88
C MET A 105 -3.51 -16.38 -22.82
N SER A 106 -3.62 -17.68 -22.90
CA SER A 106 -2.47 -18.60 -23.01
C SER A 106 -2.80 -19.70 -23.99
N ASP A 107 -1.87 -19.97 -24.91
CA ASP A 107 -1.93 -21.15 -25.77
C ASP A 107 -1.68 -22.41 -24.96
N LYS A 108 -2.05 -23.57 -25.53
CA LYS A 108 -1.97 -24.88 -24.83
C LYS A 108 -0.56 -25.22 -24.32
N LEU A 109 0.49 -24.68 -24.95
CA LEU A 109 1.91 -24.98 -24.66
C LEU A 109 2.65 -23.85 -23.95
N THR A 110 2.04 -22.66 -23.79
CA THR A 110 2.66 -21.54 -23.08
C THR A 110 2.38 -21.58 -21.58
N PRO A 111 3.25 -21.02 -20.73
CA PRO A 111 2.99 -20.90 -19.30
C PRO A 111 1.66 -20.21 -19.02
N LYS A 112 0.85 -20.78 -18.16
CA LYS A 112 -0.48 -20.25 -17.81
C LYS A 112 -0.44 -19.06 -16.84
N SER A 113 0.70 -18.78 -16.25
CA SER A 113 0.87 -17.71 -15.26
C SER A 113 2.20 -16.99 -15.44
N ASP A 114 2.22 -15.71 -15.15
CA ASP A 114 3.41 -14.88 -15.13
C ASP A 114 3.88 -14.66 -13.70
N LYS A 115 5.20 -14.60 -13.54
CA LYS A 115 5.82 -14.23 -12.29
C LYS A 115 5.89 -12.71 -12.21
N CYS A 116 5.10 -12.12 -11.31
CA CYS A 116 4.95 -10.68 -11.13
C CYS A 116 5.30 -10.29 -9.70
N ILE A 117 5.41 -9.00 -9.44
CA ILE A 117 5.66 -8.45 -8.10
C ILE A 117 4.41 -7.72 -7.63
N PHE A 118 3.98 -8.00 -6.41
CA PHE A 118 2.87 -7.28 -5.80
C PHE A 118 3.28 -5.86 -5.41
N VAL A 119 2.56 -4.87 -5.91
CA VAL A 119 2.87 -3.44 -5.71
C VAL A 119 1.75 -2.64 -5.06
N GLY A 120 0.58 -3.22 -4.81
CA GLY A 120 -0.46 -2.50 -4.07
C GLY A 120 -1.89 -2.95 -4.34
N TYR A 121 -2.81 -2.11 -3.88
CA TYR A 121 -4.25 -2.34 -3.97
C TYR A 121 -4.89 -1.28 -4.89
N PRO A 122 -5.65 -1.69 -5.93
CA PRO A 122 -6.32 -0.74 -6.79
C PRO A 122 -7.44 -0.01 -6.05
N THR A 123 -7.64 1.27 -6.38
CA THR A 123 -8.66 2.12 -5.74
C THR A 123 -10.07 1.92 -6.29
N LYS A 124 -10.19 1.53 -7.57
CA LYS A 124 -11.48 1.46 -8.28
C LYS A 124 -12.06 0.05 -8.42
N THR A 125 -11.24 -0.97 -8.24
CA THR A 125 -11.61 -2.37 -8.45
C THR A 125 -11.14 -3.25 -7.32
N LEU A 126 -11.79 -4.41 -7.13
CA LEU A 126 -11.31 -5.44 -6.20
C LEU A 126 -10.14 -6.20 -6.81
N GLY A 127 -9.12 -6.48 -6.01
CA GLY A 127 -7.95 -7.25 -6.41
C GLY A 127 -6.64 -6.63 -5.96
N TYR A 128 -5.61 -6.87 -6.73
CA TYR A 128 -4.24 -6.51 -6.43
C TYR A 128 -3.56 -5.91 -7.65
N SER A 129 -2.69 -4.94 -7.43
CA SER A 129 -1.83 -4.37 -8.47
C SER A 129 -0.51 -5.14 -8.53
N PHE A 130 -0.16 -5.61 -9.72
CA PHE A 130 1.06 -6.38 -9.98
C PHE A 130 1.93 -5.67 -11.00
N TYR A 131 3.24 -5.73 -10.79
CA TYR A 131 4.24 -5.28 -11.75
C TYR A 131 4.84 -6.47 -12.47
N ASN A 132 4.71 -6.50 -13.79
CA ASN A 132 5.39 -7.45 -14.65
C ASN A 132 6.72 -6.84 -15.11
N ARG A 133 7.86 -7.45 -14.74
CA ARG A 133 9.19 -6.96 -15.10
C ARG A 133 9.49 -7.12 -16.58
N GLU A 134 9.00 -8.19 -17.22
CA GLU A 134 9.24 -8.48 -18.64
C GLU A 134 8.55 -7.45 -19.54
N GLU A 135 7.31 -7.09 -19.20
CA GLU A 135 6.52 -6.11 -19.95
C GLU A 135 6.75 -4.68 -19.46
N ASN A 136 7.48 -4.49 -18.35
CA ASN A 136 7.64 -3.20 -17.67
C ASN A 136 6.30 -2.47 -17.42
N LYS A 137 5.30 -3.22 -16.95
CA LYS A 137 3.91 -2.73 -16.83
C LYS A 137 3.30 -3.10 -15.49
N VAL A 138 2.54 -2.15 -14.93
CA VAL A 138 1.65 -2.42 -13.78
C VAL A 138 0.25 -2.71 -14.30
N PHE A 139 -0.36 -3.78 -13.79
CA PHE A 139 -1.72 -4.18 -14.13
C PHE A 139 -2.47 -4.68 -12.90
N VAL A 140 -3.78 -4.81 -13.01
CA VAL A 140 -4.64 -5.28 -11.92
C VAL A 140 -5.13 -6.69 -12.23
N ALA A 141 -5.03 -7.58 -11.23
CA ALA A 141 -5.64 -8.90 -11.27
C ALA A 141 -6.39 -9.18 -9.97
N ARG A 142 -7.47 -9.93 -10.09
CA ARG A 142 -8.33 -10.26 -8.94
C ARG A 142 -7.65 -11.19 -7.95
N ASN A 143 -6.86 -12.14 -8.46
CA ASN A 143 -6.21 -13.17 -7.66
C ASN A 143 -4.77 -13.37 -8.13
N GLY A 144 -3.90 -13.83 -7.20
CA GLY A 144 -2.55 -14.27 -7.45
C GLY A 144 -2.11 -15.27 -6.39
N VAL A 145 -1.14 -16.10 -6.70
CA VAL A 145 -0.49 -17.00 -5.74
C VAL A 145 0.75 -16.31 -5.21
N PHE A 146 0.69 -15.79 -3.98
CA PHE A 146 1.76 -14.99 -3.38
C PHE A 146 2.82 -15.88 -2.73
N LEU A 147 4.09 -15.59 -3.01
CA LEU A 147 5.25 -16.30 -2.49
C LEU A 147 5.80 -15.63 -1.21
N GLU A 148 4.92 -15.33 -0.26
CA GLU A 148 5.26 -14.59 0.97
C GLU A 148 6.27 -15.33 1.84
N LYS A 149 6.18 -16.67 1.94
CA LYS A 149 7.11 -17.51 2.73
C LYS A 149 8.54 -17.44 2.18
N GLU A 150 8.69 -17.48 0.86
CA GLU A 150 9.98 -17.40 0.18
C GLU A 150 10.59 -16.01 0.33
N PHE A 151 9.76 -14.98 0.28
CA PHE A 151 10.18 -13.60 0.50
C PHE A 151 10.75 -13.41 1.92
N LEU A 152 10.05 -13.91 2.95
CA LEU A 152 10.50 -13.84 4.35
C LEU A 152 11.75 -14.71 4.61
N SER A 153 11.89 -15.85 3.95
CA SER A 153 13.07 -16.73 4.10
C SER A 153 14.34 -16.10 3.54
N ARG A 154 14.25 -15.30 2.47
CA ARG A 154 15.38 -14.53 1.92
C ARG A 154 15.90 -13.48 2.90
N GLU A 155 15.03 -12.89 3.72
CA GLU A 155 15.42 -11.96 4.77
C GLU A 155 16.17 -12.66 5.91
N ALA A 156 15.68 -13.84 6.33
CA ALA A 156 16.29 -14.61 7.40
C ALA A 156 17.69 -15.13 7.04
N SER A 157 18.01 -15.32 5.77
CA SER A 157 19.33 -15.78 5.30
C SER A 157 20.37 -14.67 5.12
N GLY A 158 20.06 -13.42 5.54
CA GLY A 158 21.01 -12.31 5.56
C GLY A 158 21.51 -11.90 4.19
N ARG A 159 20.87 -10.92 3.57
CA ARG A 159 21.53 -10.11 2.54
C ARG A 159 22.58 -9.25 3.21
N THR A 160 23.79 -9.75 3.28
CA THR A 160 24.97 -8.87 3.41
C THR A 160 25.08 -8.07 2.12
N VAL A 161 24.88 -6.76 2.23
CA VAL A 161 25.22 -5.76 1.22
C VAL A 161 26.75 -5.71 1.09
#